data_c2e471048bf231789b7ab695a25092ba
#
_entry.id   c2e471048bf231789b7ab695a25092ba
#
_cell.length_a   1.000
_cell.length_b   1.000
_cell.length_c   1.000
_cell.angle_alpha   90.00
_cell.angle_beta   90.00
_cell.angle_gamma   90.00
#
_symmetry.space_group_name_H-M   'P 1'
#
loop_
_entity.id
_entity.type
_entity.pdbx_description
1 polymer ?
#
loop_
_entity_poly.entity_id
_entity_poly.type
_entity_poly.pdbx_seq_one_letter_code
_entity_poly.pdbx_strand_id
1 'polypeptide(L)'
;FLEFLQKENEPTLVQDFTINAIDEERKYAGIKLDDGNVLQIAYNKTQFRTKLDSFIVDVTKNRHVGATGFIAVLDENLNIVSETDINDKHVSKIGIIPSKNMEKGAAEEKIFETEIINPYNQKSQGKYSYVYTFKEGYCIIAAMPNEEVTIMRDASLMLSAFMQVLIFAILFLILYFLIKKIIIDNLRKINKGLAEITNGNLNVTVDVRS
;
A
#
# COMPACT_ATOMS: atom_id res chain seq x y z
N PHE A 1 10.65 22.49 27.52
CA PHE A 1 11.55 21.44 28.00
C PHE A 1 11.32 21.09 29.48
N LEU A 2 11.10 22.07 30.36
CA LEU A 2 10.81 21.82 31.80
C LEU A 2 9.55 20.95 31.98
N GLU A 3 8.49 21.17 31.21
CA GLU A 3 7.29 20.36 31.26
C GLU A 3 7.54 18.91 30.86
N PHE A 4 8.45 18.67 29.89
CA PHE A 4 8.85 17.34 29.48
C PHE A 4 9.54 16.59 30.61
N LEU A 5 10.38 17.27 31.40
CA LEU A 5 11.07 16.65 32.55
C LEU A 5 10.08 16.18 33.61
N GLN A 6 8.94 16.87 33.75
CA GLN A 6 7.92 16.58 34.76
C GLN A 6 6.91 15.49 34.33
N LYS A 7 6.80 15.18 33.05
CA LYS A 7 5.87 14.17 32.53
C LYS A 7 6.50 12.78 32.54
N GLU A 8 6.13 11.91 33.47
CA GLU A 8 6.67 10.57 33.60
C GLU A 8 6.42 9.65 32.37
N ASN A 9 5.32 9.86 31.65
CA ASN A 9 4.88 8.98 30.56
C ASN A 9 5.39 9.38 29.17
N GLU A 10 6.18 10.44 29.04
CA GLU A 10 6.74 10.88 27.76
C GLU A 10 8.25 10.62 27.73
N PRO A 11 8.74 9.50 27.13
CA PRO A 11 10.16 9.18 27.09
C PRO A 11 10.97 10.06 26.15
N THR A 12 10.34 10.66 25.15
CA THR A 12 10.98 11.49 24.13
C THR A 12 10.27 12.80 23.92
N LEU A 13 11.04 13.83 23.61
CA LEU A 13 10.53 15.15 23.21
C LEU A 13 11.23 15.59 21.92
N VAL A 14 10.46 16.06 20.96
CA VAL A 14 10.98 16.80 19.80
C VAL A 14 10.28 18.15 19.76
N GLN A 15 11.05 19.21 19.81
CA GLN A 15 10.54 20.58 19.73
C GLN A 15 10.74 21.12 18.32
N ASP A 16 9.82 21.95 17.87
CA ASP A 16 10.03 22.74 16.67
C ASP A 16 11.14 23.75 16.84
N PHE A 17 11.58 24.38 15.76
CA PHE A 17 12.59 25.42 15.81
C PHE A 17 12.18 26.54 16.78
N THR A 18 13.05 26.81 17.74
CA THR A 18 12.87 27.87 18.73
C THR A 18 14.11 28.74 18.75
N ILE A 19 13.92 30.04 18.99
CA ILE A 19 15.01 30.99 19.18
C ILE A 19 15.54 30.84 20.59
N ASN A 20 16.84 30.60 20.72
CA ASN A 20 17.50 30.49 22.02
C ASN A 20 17.88 31.87 22.60
N ALA A 21 18.47 31.92 23.81
CA ALA A 21 18.85 33.14 24.49
C ALA A 21 19.95 33.96 23.75
N ILE A 22 20.61 33.41 22.78
CA ILE A 22 21.65 34.06 21.94
C ILE A 22 21.16 34.36 20.53
N ASP A 23 19.83 34.41 20.34
CA ASP A 23 19.15 34.74 19.08
C ASP A 23 19.45 33.73 17.92
N GLU A 24 19.75 32.47 18.25
CA GLU A 24 19.90 31.43 17.26
C GLU A 24 18.68 30.54 17.20
N GLU A 25 18.23 30.24 15.98
CA GLU A 25 17.15 29.29 15.73
C GLU A 25 17.67 27.84 15.82
N ARG A 26 17.19 27.08 16.80
CA ARG A 26 17.59 25.69 17.06
C ARG A 26 16.40 24.74 17.23
N LYS A 27 16.55 23.53 16.76
CA LYS A 27 15.64 22.40 17.02
C LYS A 27 16.24 21.53 18.12
N TYR A 28 15.43 21.18 19.11
CA TYR A 28 15.86 20.36 20.25
C TYR A 28 15.14 19.02 20.25
N ALA A 29 15.85 17.97 20.60
CA ALA A 29 15.29 16.68 20.93
C ALA A 29 15.84 16.21 22.29
N GLY A 30 15.00 15.55 23.08
CA GLY A 30 15.37 15.01 24.37
C GLY A 30 14.85 13.59 24.52
N ILE A 31 15.62 12.75 25.21
CA ILE A 31 15.23 11.40 25.59
C ILE A 31 15.55 11.19 27.06
N LYS A 32 14.63 10.61 27.82
CA LYS A 32 14.84 10.16 29.18
C LYS A 32 15.52 8.81 29.18
N LEU A 33 16.56 8.67 29.94
CA LEU A 33 17.29 7.43 30.13
C LEU A 33 16.77 6.69 31.38
N ASP A 34 16.97 5.38 31.45
CA ASP A 34 16.49 4.53 32.52
C ASP A 34 17.11 4.89 33.88
N ASP A 35 18.25 5.54 33.88
CA ASP A 35 18.96 6.02 35.08
C ASP A 35 18.45 7.36 35.61
N GLY A 36 17.39 7.90 35.01
CA GLY A 36 16.82 9.20 35.35
C GLY A 36 17.52 10.40 34.72
N ASN A 37 18.59 10.19 33.95
CA ASN A 37 19.25 11.23 33.19
C ASN A 37 18.48 11.58 31.92
N VAL A 38 18.76 12.74 31.33
CA VAL A 38 18.18 13.18 30.06
C VAL A 38 19.28 13.49 29.07
N LEU A 39 19.23 12.83 27.93
CA LEU A 39 20.08 13.17 26.79
C LEU A 39 19.36 14.22 25.95
N GLN A 40 19.99 15.37 25.73
CA GLN A 40 19.48 16.43 24.89
C GLN A 40 20.41 16.66 23.70
N ILE A 41 19.82 16.76 22.51
CA ILE A 41 20.52 17.11 21.27
C ILE A 41 19.92 18.40 20.75
N ALA A 42 20.78 19.29 20.27
CA ALA A 42 20.37 20.56 19.65
C ALA A 42 21.07 20.73 18.31
N TYR A 43 20.32 21.09 17.29
CA TYR A 43 20.82 21.44 15.98
C TYR A 43 20.36 22.85 15.59
N ASN A 44 21.23 23.67 15.04
CA ASN A 44 20.80 24.86 14.33
C ASN A 44 20.17 24.45 12.97
N LYS A 45 19.47 25.38 12.31
CA LYS A 45 18.74 25.10 11.06
C LYS A 45 19.59 24.46 9.98
N THR A 46 20.81 24.98 9.79
CA THR A 46 21.76 24.46 8.77
C THR A 46 22.23 23.05 9.11
N GLN A 47 22.65 22.82 10.35
CA GLN A 47 23.11 21.50 10.80
C GLN A 47 21.98 20.47 10.73
N PHE A 48 20.76 20.87 11.12
CA PHE A 48 19.59 20.00 11.04
C PHE A 48 19.30 19.62 9.58
N ARG A 49 19.27 20.59 8.67
CA ARG A 49 19.08 20.35 7.23
C ARG A 49 20.15 19.42 6.67
N THR A 50 21.43 19.70 6.91
CA THR A 50 22.53 18.86 6.43
C THR A 50 22.42 17.41 6.93
N LYS A 51 22.03 17.21 8.19
CA LYS A 51 21.82 15.88 8.76
C LYS A 51 20.60 15.19 8.16
N LEU A 52 19.53 15.93 7.97
CA LEU A 52 18.30 15.43 7.35
C LEU A 52 18.53 15.05 5.89
N ASP A 53 19.23 15.89 5.10
CA ASP A 53 19.61 15.58 3.72
C ASP A 53 20.43 14.30 3.63
N SER A 54 21.42 14.15 4.50
CA SER A 54 22.26 12.94 4.53
C SER A 54 21.43 11.68 4.84
N PHE A 55 20.52 11.78 5.79
CA PHE A 55 19.60 10.69 6.15
C PHE A 55 18.62 10.38 5.02
N ILE A 56 18.06 11.41 4.38
CA ILE A 56 17.19 11.27 3.21
C ILE A 56 17.90 10.52 2.08
N VAL A 57 19.14 10.92 1.77
CA VAL A 57 19.94 10.26 0.73
C VAL A 57 20.15 8.78 1.06
N ASP A 58 20.52 8.44 2.27
CA ASP A 58 20.76 7.05 2.70
C ASP A 58 19.50 6.20 2.63
N VAL A 59 18.38 6.73 3.14
CA VAL A 59 17.10 6.01 3.13
C VAL A 59 16.53 5.86 1.71
N THR A 60 16.66 6.88 0.87
CA THR A 60 16.01 6.91 -0.44
C THR A 60 16.69 6.02 -1.46
N LYS A 61 18.04 6.01 -1.48
CA LYS A 61 18.83 5.28 -2.50
C LYS A 61 18.47 3.81 -2.64
N ASN A 62 18.13 3.16 -1.52
CA ASN A 62 17.87 1.72 -1.45
C ASN A 62 16.38 1.37 -1.35
N ARG A 63 15.48 2.34 -1.54
CA ARG A 63 14.04 2.15 -1.43
C ARG A 63 13.37 2.20 -2.79
N HIS A 64 12.53 1.21 -3.08
CA HIS A 64 11.72 1.13 -4.29
C HIS A 64 10.23 1.12 -3.95
N VAL A 65 9.42 1.60 -4.89
CA VAL A 65 7.95 1.49 -4.85
C VAL A 65 7.58 0.37 -5.82
N GLY A 66 7.09 -0.76 -5.30
CA GLY A 66 6.90 -1.95 -6.12
C GLY A 66 8.23 -2.54 -6.61
N ALA A 67 8.26 -3.09 -7.81
CA ALA A 67 9.45 -3.69 -8.42
C ALA A 67 10.28 -2.68 -9.23
N THR A 68 9.62 -1.72 -9.89
CA THR A 68 10.28 -0.79 -10.83
C THR A 68 9.96 0.68 -10.57
N GLY A 69 9.20 0.97 -9.52
CA GLY A 69 8.89 2.32 -9.11
C GLY A 69 10.03 2.97 -8.31
N PHE A 70 9.97 4.27 -8.12
CA PHE A 70 11.02 5.06 -7.49
C PHE A 70 10.47 6.06 -6.47
N ILE A 71 11.35 6.55 -5.62
CA ILE A 71 11.09 7.66 -4.70
C ILE A 71 12.04 8.79 -5.07
N ALA A 72 11.52 10.01 -5.13
CA ALA A 72 12.33 11.22 -5.26
C ALA A 72 11.99 12.19 -4.13
N VAL A 73 12.99 12.85 -3.60
CA VAL A 73 12.86 13.88 -2.58
C VAL A 73 13.45 15.19 -3.11
N LEU A 74 12.64 16.23 -3.06
CA LEU A 74 13.00 17.56 -3.55
C LEU A 74 13.00 18.55 -2.39
N ASP A 75 13.81 19.60 -2.51
CA ASP A 75 13.84 20.72 -1.57
C ASP A 75 12.67 21.71 -1.79
N GLU A 76 12.64 22.78 -1.03
CA GLU A 76 11.65 23.86 -1.15
C GLU A 76 11.64 24.55 -2.52
N ASN A 77 12.75 24.48 -3.25
CA ASN A 77 12.92 25.05 -4.59
C ASN A 77 12.63 24.02 -5.69
N LEU A 78 12.21 22.81 -5.31
CA LEU A 78 11.97 21.67 -6.18
C LEU A 78 13.27 21.13 -6.84
N ASN A 79 14.44 21.35 -6.24
CA ASN A 79 15.67 20.67 -6.66
C ASN A 79 15.71 19.26 -6.06
N ILE A 80 16.24 18.31 -6.82
CA ILE A 80 16.35 16.92 -6.36
C ILE A 80 17.44 16.84 -5.28
N VAL A 81 17.04 16.45 -4.07
CA VAL A 81 17.94 16.16 -2.95
C VAL A 81 18.42 14.72 -3.02
N SER A 82 17.50 13.81 -3.30
CA SER A 82 17.80 12.38 -3.44
C SER A 82 16.74 11.69 -4.29
N GLU A 83 17.14 10.61 -4.94
CA GLU A 83 16.24 9.75 -5.69
C GLU A 83 16.70 8.29 -5.61
N THR A 84 15.76 7.35 -5.80
CA THR A 84 16.08 5.93 -5.89
C THR A 84 16.92 5.67 -7.13
N ASP A 85 18.02 4.94 -6.97
CA ASP A 85 18.86 4.52 -8.09
C ASP A 85 18.19 3.32 -8.80
N ILE A 86 17.57 3.58 -9.94
CA ILE A 86 16.96 2.54 -10.77
C ILE A 86 17.67 2.56 -12.14
N ASN A 87 18.69 1.72 -12.30
CA ASN A 87 19.31 1.43 -13.60
C ASN A 87 19.50 2.68 -14.48
N ASP A 88 20.17 3.70 -13.97
CA ASP A 88 20.43 4.99 -14.64
C ASP A 88 19.17 5.82 -15.01
N LYS A 89 18.01 5.50 -14.46
CA LYS A 89 16.79 6.28 -14.65
C LYS A 89 16.64 7.28 -13.50
N HIS A 90 17.12 8.48 -13.68
CA HIS A 90 16.93 9.58 -12.73
C HIS A 90 15.62 10.33 -13.02
N VAL A 91 14.95 10.83 -11.98
CA VAL A 91 13.71 11.63 -12.11
C VAL A 91 13.91 12.81 -13.06
N SER A 92 15.06 13.46 -13.02
CA SER A 92 15.44 14.53 -13.95
C SER A 92 15.54 14.05 -15.40
N LYS A 93 15.90 12.78 -15.63
CA LYS A 93 15.97 12.16 -16.98
C LYS A 93 14.60 11.64 -17.43
N ILE A 94 13.69 11.39 -16.50
CA ILE A 94 12.37 10.85 -16.79
C ILE A 94 11.35 11.96 -17.06
N GLY A 95 11.68 13.24 -16.78
CA GLY A 95 10.81 14.38 -17.07
C GLY A 95 9.61 14.54 -16.11
N ILE A 96 9.60 13.83 -14.96
CA ILE A 96 8.73 14.22 -13.86
C ILE A 96 9.35 15.45 -13.21
N ILE A 97 9.11 16.58 -13.79
CA ILE A 97 9.36 17.86 -13.14
C ILE A 97 8.07 18.15 -12.38
N PRO A 98 8.05 18.17 -11.04
CA PRO A 98 6.91 18.67 -10.31
C PRO A 98 6.62 20.05 -10.83
N SER A 99 5.43 20.26 -11.37
CA SER A 99 5.07 21.60 -11.82
C SER A 99 5.08 22.52 -10.62
N LYS A 100 5.52 23.77 -10.78
CA LYS A 100 5.46 24.80 -9.72
C LYS A 100 4.05 25.01 -9.16
N ASN A 101 3.03 24.43 -9.78
CA ASN A 101 1.62 24.44 -9.39
C ASN A 101 1.25 23.30 -8.43
N MET A 102 2.20 22.47 -7.98
CA MET A 102 1.94 21.56 -6.86
C MET A 102 1.71 22.43 -5.62
N GLU A 103 0.46 22.57 -5.24
CA GLU A 103 0.09 23.35 -4.05
C GLU A 103 0.73 22.71 -2.83
N LYS A 104 1.47 23.54 -2.07
CA LYS A 104 2.00 23.12 -0.77
C LYS A 104 0.81 22.73 0.10
N GLY A 105 0.73 21.46 0.48
CA GLY A 105 -0.33 20.93 1.34
C GLY A 105 -1.36 20.03 0.66
N ALA A 106 -1.30 19.83 -0.63
CA ALA A 106 -2.11 18.81 -1.32
C ALA A 106 -1.56 17.39 -1.06
N ALA A 107 -1.24 17.09 0.18
CA ALA A 107 -0.80 15.78 0.65
C ALA A 107 -2.02 14.91 0.93
N GLU A 108 -2.84 14.71 -0.05
CA GLU A 108 -3.99 13.86 0.13
C GLU A 108 -3.78 12.62 -0.70
N GLU A 109 -4.11 11.49 -0.12
CA GLU A 109 -4.20 10.12 -0.63
C GLU A 109 -4.67 9.98 -2.10
N LYS A 110 -4.41 11.00 -2.90
CA LYS A 110 -4.79 11.12 -4.28
C LYS A 110 -3.66 10.64 -5.18
N ILE A 111 -3.97 9.66 -6.00
CA ILE A 111 -3.06 9.15 -7.02
C ILE A 111 -3.20 10.03 -8.27
N PHE A 112 -2.08 10.52 -8.76
CA PHE A 112 -1.99 11.26 -10.00
C PHE A 112 -1.39 10.38 -11.09
N GLU A 113 -1.78 10.62 -12.33
CA GLU A 113 -1.20 9.97 -13.50
C GLU A 113 -0.47 10.98 -14.36
N THR A 114 0.66 10.59 -14.90
CA THR A 114 1.43 11.38 -15.86
C THR A 114 2.03 10.49 -16.93
N GLU A 115 2.19 11.04 -18.11
CA GLU A 115 2.97 10.41 -19.16
C GLU A 115 4.39 10.99 -19.13
N ILE A 116 5.36 10.12 -19.06
CA ILE A 116 6.78 10.52 -19.03
C ILE A 116 7.29 10.56 -20.45
N ILE A 117 7.75 11.74 -20.86
CA ILE A 117 8.33 11.97 -22.19
C ILE A 117 9.83 12.14 -22.03
N ASN A 118 10.61 11.35 -22.75
CA ASN A 118 12.05 11.49 -22.78
C ASN A 118 12.44 12.87 -23.37
N PRO A 119 13.11 13.74 -22.63
CA PRO A 119 13.42 15.08 -23.08
C PRO A 119 14.36 15.14 -24.29
N TYR A 120 15.15 14.08 -24.52
CA TYR A 120 16.14 14.05 -25.62
C TYR A 120 15.56 13.59 -26.96
N ASN A 121 14.58 12.68 -26.96
CA ASN A 121 14.03 12.11 -28.18
C ASN A 121 12.51 12.28 -28.33
N GLN A 122 11.87 12.99 -27.39
CA GLN A 122 10.43 13.28 -27.37
C GLN A 122 9.53 12.03 -27.46
N LYS A 123 10.07 10.84 -27.13
CA LYS A 123 9.28 9.60 -27.11
C LYS A 123 8.69 9.37 -25.75
N SER A 124 7.44 8.88 -25.71
CA SER A 124 6.80 8.40 -24.49
C SER A 124 7.61 7.25 -23.88
N GLN A 125 7.84 7.30 -22.58
CA GLN A 125 8.44 6.21 -21.80
C GLN A 125 7.39 5.43 -21.02
N GLY A 126 6.11 5.75 -21.21
CA GLY A 126 4.99 5.13 -20.54
C GLY A 126 4.25 6.05 -19.58
N LYS A 127 3.17 5.54 -19.05
CA LYS A 127 2.36 6.22 -18.05
C LYS A 127 2.80 5.78 -16.66
N TYR A 128 2.86 6.73 -15.75
CA TYR A 128 3.21 6.52 -14.35
C TYR A 128 2.10 7.03 -13.45
N SER A 129 1.81 6.26 -12.41
CA SER A 129 1.03 6.73 -11.27
C SER A 129 1.99 7.25 -10.21
N TYR A 130 1.68 8.39 -9.60
CA TYR A 130 2.50 8.95 -8.54
C TYR A 130 1.64 9.58 -7.44
N VAL A 131 2.21 9.62 -6.26
CA VAL A 131 1.72 10.35 -5.09
C VAL A 131 2.82 11.26 -4.58
N TYR A 132 2.46 12.35 -3.94
CA TYR A 132 3.44 13.22 -3.32
C TYR A 132 2.92 13.80 -2.00
N THR A 133 3.84 14.18 -1.13
CA THR A 133 3.56 14.84 0.13
C THR A 133 4.61 15.89 0.44
N PHE A 134 4.25 16.92 1.22
CA PHE A 134 5.20 17.91 1.72
C PHE A 134 5.37 17.72 3.22
N LYS A 135 6.62 17.64 3.66
CA LYS A 135 6.96 17.55 5.07
C LYS A 135 8.32 18.19 5.35
N GLU A 136 8.39 19.01 6.39
CA GLU A 136 9.63 19.69 6.84
C GLU A 136 10.37 20.44 5.70
N GLY A 137 9.62 21.01 4.75
CA GLY A 137 10.19 21.73 3.61
C GLY A 137 10.69 20.84 2.46
N TYR A 138 10.40 19.55 2.50
CA TYR A 138 10.69 18.61 1.40
C TYR A 138 9.41 18.17 0.71
N CYS A 139 9.49 18.00 -0.61
CA CYS A 139 8.48 17.31 -1.41
C CYS A 139 8.95 15.87 -1.65
N ILE A 140 8.21 14.91 -1.14
CA ILE A 140 8.48 13.49 -1.32
C ILE A 140 7.52 12.97 -2.38
N ILE A 141 8.07 12.41 -3.46
CA ILE A 141 7.32 11.83 -4.58
C ILE A 141 7.59 10.33 -4.60
N ALA A 142 6.54 9.53 -4.67
CA ALA A 142 6.60 8.10 -4.95
C ALA A 142 5.88 7.83 -6.26
N ALA A 143 6.55 7.21 -7.21
CA ALA A 143 6.03 6.95 -8.55
C ALA A 143 6.26 5.50 -8.98
N MET A 144 5.31 4.96 -9.74
CA MET A 144 5.35 3.59 -10.24
C MET A 144 4.74 3.53 -11.65
N PRO A 145 5.30 2.71 -12.57
CA PRO A 145 4.68 2.51 -13.89
C PRO A 145 3.25 1.99 -13.78
N ASN A 146 2.33 2.54 -14.56
CA ASN A 146 0.93 2.09 -14.57
C ASN A 146 0.79 0.62 -14.94
N GLU A 147 1.68 0.09 -15.78
CA GLU A 147 1.70 -1.33 -16.13
C GLU A 147 1.89 -2.20 -14.88
N GLU A 148 2.76 -1.81 -13.97
CA GLU A 148 2.96 -2.56 -12.72
C GLU A 148 1.74 -2.48 -11.80
N VAL A 149 1.10 -1.31 -11.70
CA VAL A 149 -0.16 -1.14 -10.94
C VAL A 149 -1.25 -2.05 -11.49
N THR A 150 -1.40 -2.09 -12.82
CA THR A 150 -2.44 -2.91 -13.48
C THR A 150 -2.18 -4.39 -13.35
N ILE A 151 -0.93 -4.86 -13.46
CA ILE A 151 -0.56 -6.27 -13.30
C ILE A 151 -0.92 -6.76 -11.89
N MET A 152 -0.60 -5.99 -10.86
CA MET A 152 -0.94 -6.34 -9.48
C MET A 152 -2.45 -6.41 -9.25
N ARG A 153 -3.20 -5.46 -9.81
CA ARG A 153 -4.66 -5.43 -9.76
C ARG A 153 -5.25 -6.64 -10.49
N ASP A 154 -4.81 -6.90 -11.71
CA ASP A 154 -5.36 -7.94 -12.57
C ASP A 154 -5.04 -9.34 -12.02
N ALA A 155 -3.87 -9.55 -11.44
CA ALA A 155 -3.53 -10.79 -10.72
C ALA A 155 -4.45 -11.01 -9.51
N SER A 156 -4.75 -9.99 -8.74
CA SER A 156 -5.67 -10.05 -7.60
C SER A 156 -7.11 -10.36 -8.04
N LEU A 157 -7.57 -9.75 -9.14
CA LEU A 157 -8.89 -10.01 -9.72
C LEU A 157 -9.00 -11.45 -10.25
N MET A 158 -7.98 -11.95 -10.97
CA MET A 158 -7.94 -13.33 -11.45
C MET A 158 -8.00 -14.34 -10.32
N LEU A 159 -7.21 -14.12 -9.25
CA LEU A 159 -7.23 -15.01 -8.08
C LEU A 159 -8.62 -15.02 -7.42
N SER A 160 -9.24 -13.84 -7.25
CA SER A 160 -10.59 -13.72 -6.70
C SER A 160 -11.63 -14.45 -7.55
N ALA A 161 -11.60 -14.27 -8.88
CA ALA A 161 -12.48 -14.94 -9.81
C ALA A 161 -12.32 -16.46 -9.76
N PHE A 162 -11.07 -16.96 -9.72
CA PHE A 162 -10.78 -18.38 -9.60
C PHE A 162 -11.34 -18.98 -8.30
N MET A 163 -11.14 -18.32 -7.17
CA MET A 163 -11.70 -18.75 -5.89
C MET A 163 -13.23 -18.81 -5.92
N GLN A 164 -13.87 -17.84 -6.58
CA GLN A 164 -15.33 -17.81 -6.71
C GLN A 164 -15.85 -18.98 -7.55
N VAL A 165 -15.21 -19.30 -8.68
CA VAL A 165 -15.56 -20.48 -9.51
C VAL A 165 -15.40 -21.75 -8.70
N LEU A 166 -14.35 -21.89 -7.92
CA LEU A 166 -14.10 -23.07 -7.08
C LEU A 166 -15.19 -23.26 -6.03
N ILE A 167 -15.60 -22.19 -5.36
CA ILE A 167 -16.70 -22.21 -4.38
C ILE A 167 -18.00 -22.64 -5.04
N PHE A 168 -18.34 -22.11 -6.22
CA PHE A 168 -19.53 -22.53 -6.96
C PHE A 168 -19.46 -23.99 -7.39
N ALA A 169 -18.30 -24.49 -7.85
CA ALA A 169 -18.14 -25.89 -8.20
C ALA A 169 -18.41 -26.83 -7.02
N ILE A 170 -17.88 -26.50 -5.85
CA ILE A 170 -18.13 -27.26 -4.62
C ILE A 170 -19.62 -27.25 -4.26
N LEU A 171 -20.25 -26.07 -4.34
CA LEU A 171 -21.68 -25.92 -4.03
C LEU A 171 -22.55 -26.73 -4.98
N PHE A 172 -22.24 -26.73 -6.28
CA PHE A 172 -22.94 -27.57 -7.27
C PHE A 172 -22.75 -29.05 -7.01
N LEU A 173 -21.58 -29.50 -6.59
CA LEU A 173 -21.35 -30.89 -6.21
C LEU A 173 -22.21 -31.30 -5.00
N ILE A 174 -22.26 -30.45 -3.97
CA ILE A 174 -23.10 -30.68 -2.79
C ILE A 174 -24.58 -30.78 -3.20
N LEU A 175 -25.07 -29.83 -4.00
CA LEU A 175 -26.44 -29.84 -4.50
C LEU A 175 -26.72 -31.09 -5.35
N TYR A 176 -25.82 -31.49 -6.22
CA TYR A 176 -25.96 -32.70 -7.01
C TYR A 176 -26.11 -33.94 -6.12
N PHE A 177 -25.28 -34.10 -5.10
CA PHE A 177 -25.36 -35.23 -4.18
C PHE A 177 -26.66 -35.20 -3.35
N LEU A 178 -27.09 -34.02 -2.92
CA LEU A 178 -28.38 -33.88 -2.18
C LEU A 178 -29.58 -34.25 -3.07
N ILE A 179 -29.62 -33.73 -4.29
CA ILE A 179 -30.70 -34.05 -5.25
C ILE A 179 -30.69 -35.52 -5.58
N LYS A 180 -29.52 -36.11 -5.87
CA LYS A 180 -29.42 -37.54 -6.13
C LYS A 180 -29.92 -38.39 -4.98
N LYS A 181 -29.48 -38.10 -3.75
CA LYS A 181 -29.81 -38.89 -2.55
C LYS A 181 -31.25 -38.73 -2.12
N ILE A 182 -31.78 -37.51 -2.11
CA ILE A 182 -33.10 -37.20 -1.55
C ILE A 182 -34.20 -37.39 -2.60
N ILE A 183 -33.99 -36.98 -3.84
CA ILE A 183 -35.02 -36.98 -4.86
C ILE A 183 -34.91 -38.21 -5.74
N ILE A 184 -33.82 -38.44 -6.41
CA ILE A 184 -33.68 -39.49 -7.44
C ILE A 184 -33.78 -40.88 -6.82
N ASP A 185 -33.09 -41.13 -5.70
CA ASP A 185 -33.08 -42.43 -5.08
C ASP A 185 -34.47 -42.77 -4.48
N ASN A 186 -35.16 -41.79 -3.91
CA ASN A 186 -36.50 -41.98 -3.40
C ASN A 186 -37.51 -42.19 -4.52
N LEU A 187 -37.47 -41.40 -5.60
CA LEU A 187 -38.32 -41.63 -6.78
C LEU A 187 -38.11 -43.00 -7.40
N ARG A 188 -36.85 -43.49 -7.48
CA ARG A 188 -36.57 -44.84 -7.98
C ARG A 188 -37.19 -45.93 -7.09
N LYS A 189 -37.14 -45.75 -5.75
CA LYS A 189 -37.78 -46.67 -4.82
C LYS A 189 -39.30 -46.67 -4.98
N ILE A 190 -39.91 -45.48 -5.09
CA ILE A 190 -41.37 -45.36 -5.30
C ILE A 190 -41.76 -46.01 -6.63
N ASN A 191 -41.05 -45.74 -7.74
CA ASN A 191 -41.34 -46.35 -9.04
C ASN A 191 -41.21 -47.87 -9.00
N LYS A 192 -40.19 -48.39 -8.31
CA LYS A 192 -40.02 -49.84 -8.15
C LYS A 192 -41.17 -50.44 -7.36
N GLY A 193 -41.61 -49.82 -6.25
CA GLY A 193 -42.75 -50.23 -5.45
C GLY A 193 -44.06 -50.24 -6.26
N LEU A 194 -44.30 -49.21 -7.08
CA LEU A 194 -45.44 -49.14 -7.98
C LEU A 194 -45.44 -50.24 -9.03
N ALA A 195 -44.30 -50.56 -9.60
CA ALA A 195 -44.18 -51.68 -10.57
C ALA A 195 -44.47 -53.05 -9.93
N GLU A 196 -44.05 -53.26 -8.68
CA GLU A 196 -44.35 -54.50 -7.95
C GLU A 196 -45.84 -54.60 -7.64
N ILE A 197 -46.50 -53.51 -7.24
CA ILE A 197 -47.97 -53.47 -7.01
C ILE A 197 -48.73 -53.79 -8.32
N THR A 198 -48.28 -53.20 -9.45
CA THR A 198 -48.89 -53.46 -10.77
C THR A 198 -48.74 -54.91 -11.20
N ASN A 199 -47.71 -55.61 -10.76
CA ASN A 199 -47.46 -57.03 -11.02
C ASN A 199 -48.18 -57.94 -9.99
N GLY A 200 -49.07 -57.41 -9.16
CA GLY A 200 -49.91 -58.15 -8.22
C GLY A 200 -49.32 -58.39 -6.83
N ASN A 201 -48.15 -57.86 -6.54
CA ASN A 201 -47.55 -57.92 -5.21
C ASN A 201 -48.06 -56.73 -4.34
N LEU A 202 -49.08 -56.96 -3.49
CA LEU A 202 -49.70 -55.96 -2.64
C LEU A 202 -48.96 -55.78 -1.30
N ASN A 203 -47.96 -56.55 -0.98
CA ASN A 203 -47.22 -56.51 0.28
C ASN A 203 -45.90 -55.67 0.16
N VAL A 204 -45.92 -54.62 -0.64
CA VAL A 204 -44.73 -53.75 -0.84
C VAL A 204 -44.73 -52.57 0.12
N THR A 205 -43.69 -52.45 0.91
CA THR A 205 -43.40 -51.26 1.71
C THR A 205 -42.29 -50.48 1.07
N VAL A 206 -42.51 -49.17 0.82
CA VAL A 206 -41.49 -48.26 0.28
C VAL A 206 -40.91 -47.39 1.43
N ASP A 207 -39.69 -47.71 1.84
CA ASP A 207 -38.92 -46.90 2.82
C ASP A 207 -38.33 -45.68 2.14
N VAL A 208 -38.99 -44.54 2.28
CA VAL A 208 -38.57 -43.23 1.79
C VAL A 208 -37.92 -42.49 2.96
N ARG A 209 -36.61 -42.27 2.88
CA ARG A 209 -35.87 -41.49 3.88
C ARG A 209 -35.84 -40.02 3.50
N SER A 210 -36.27 -39.17 4.42
CA SER A 210 -36.16 -37.70 4.39
C SER A 210 -34.78 -37.23 4.85
#